data_8a597ef80aa02f7e35cecda36dc8ed97
#
_entry.id   8a597ef80aa02f7e35cecda36dc8ed97
#
_cell.length_a   1.000
_cell.length_b   1.000
_cell.length_c   1.000
_cell.angle_alpha   90.00
_cell.angle_beta   90.00
_cell.angle_gamma   90.00
#
_symmetry.space_group_name_H-M   'P 1'
#
loop_
_entity.id
_entity.type
_entity.pdbx_description
1 polymer ?
#
loop_
_entity_poly.entity_id
_entity_poly.type
_entity_poly.pdbx_seq_one_letter_code
_entity_poly.pdbx_strand_id
1 'polypeptide(L)'
;MKTVVVVISLLINLLSVITCFSQDPKTKGLRKPAVAGTFYPADPAELRNQLSLLFDKVKPEKQEENIAAIIVPHAGYVFSGEVAASAFAKLDPGQEWDHIFLIGTSHHVSLDGASVYTAGDFQT
;
A
#
# COMPACT_ATOMS: atom_id res chain seq x y z
N MET A 1 0.27 -23.10 -55.27
CA MET A 1 -0.33 -23.30 -53.93
C MET A 1 0.66 -23.15 -52.76
N LYS A 2 1.91 -22.78 -52.95
CA LYS A 2 2.88 -22.61 -51.85
C LYS A 2 3.02 -21.18 -51.32
N THR A 3 2.51 -20.18 -52.04
CA THR A 3 2.68 -18.75 -51.71
C THR A 3 1.64 -18.24 -50.70
N VAL A 4 0.46 -18.87 -50.62
CA VAL A 4 -0.62 -18.44 -49.74
C VAL A 4 -0.32 -18.78 -48.27
N VAL A 5 0.37 -19.90 -47.99
CA VAL A 5 0.67 -20.36 -46.61
C VAL A 5 1.70 -19.45 -45.95
N VAL A 6 2.67 -18.93 -46.68
CA VAL A 6 3.71 -18.03 -46.16
C VAL A 6 3.15 -16.66 -45.78
N VAL A 7 2.19 -16.13 -46.57
CA VAL A 7 1.57 -14.82 -46.32
C VAL A 7 0.66 -14.87 -45.09
N ILE A 8 -0.09 -15.96 -44.90
CA ILE A 8 -0.94 -16.15 -43.69
C ILE A 8 -0.09 -16.32 -42.43
N SER A 9 1.02 -17.05 -42.52
CA SER A 9 1.94 -17.22 -41.40
C SER A 9 2.62 -15.91 -41.02
N LEU A 10 2.98 -15.06 -41.98
CA LEU A 10 3.56 -13.73 -41.71
C LEU A 10 2.52 -12.77 -41.09
N LEU A 11 1.28 -12.81 -41.55
CA LEU A 11 0.20 -12.00 -40.99
C LEU A 11 -0.17 -12.41 -39.57
N ILE A 12 -0.15 -13.70 -39.23
CA ILE A 12 -0.40 -14.19 -37.89
C ILE A 12 0.73 -13.78 -36.93
N ASN A 13 1.99 -13.81 -37.40
CA ASN A 13 3.11 -13.32 -36.58
C ASN A 13 3.10 -11.80 -36.39
N LEU A 14 2.66 -11.04 -37.40
CA LEU A 14 2.53 -9.59 -37.29
C LEU A 14 1.40 -9.20 -36.32
N LEU A 15 0.29 -9.95 -36.30
CA LEU A 15 -0.81 -9.74 -35.34
C LEU A 15 -0.38 -10.05 -33.91
N SER A 16 0.47 -11.07 -33.69
CA SER A 16 0.98 -11.44 -32.36
C SER A 16 1.92 -10.39 -31.76
N VAL A 17 2.62 -9.63 -32.59
CA VAL A 17 3.51 -8.54 -32.14
C VAL A 17 2.72 -7.29 -31.73
N ILE A 18 1.54 -7.06 -32.32
CA ILE A 18 0.70 -5.89 -32.01
C ILE A 18 -0.01 -6.03 -30.66
N THR A 19 -0.27 -7.24 -30.18
CA THR A 19 -0.90 -7.47 -28.86
C THR A 19 0.04 -7.31 -27.66
N CYS A 20 1.34 -7.21 -27.88
CA CYS A 20 2.33 -6.99 -26.80
C CYS A 20 2.57 -5.52 -26.44
N PHE A 21 1.98 -4.56 -27.14
CA PHE A 21 2.25 -3.12 -26.96
C PHE A 21 1.10 -2.30 -26.38
N SER A 22 0.11 -2.91 -25.78
CA SER A 22 -0.97 -2.15 -25.15
C SER A 22 -1.09 -2.48 -23.65
N GLN A 23 -0.02 -2.23 -22.93
CA GLN A 23 -0.19 -1.83 -21.53
C GLN A 23 -0.04 -0.32 -21.48
N ASP A 24 -1.18 0.36 -21.46
CA ASP A 24 -1.26 1.80 -21.24
C ASP A 24 -0.59 2.13 -19.89
N PRO A 25 0.54 2.86 -19.84
CA PRO A 25 1.21 3.18 -18.59
C PRO A 25 0.43 4.17 -17.70
N LYS A 26 -0.81 4.51 -18.07
CA LYS A 26 -1.61 5.54 -17.39
C LYS A 26 -2.72 5.02 -16.48
N THR A 27 -3.04 3.74 -16.45
CA THR A 27 -3.92 3.20 -15.41
C THR A 27 -3.08 2.64 -14.26
N LYS A 28 -2.50 3.52 -13.45
CA LYS A 28 -2.01 3.12 -12.14
C LYS A 28 -3.18 2.47 -11.41
N GLY A 29 -3.05 1.19 -11.12
CA GLY A 29 -4.07 0.44 -10.39
C GLY A 29 -4.25 1.03 -8.99
N LEU A 30 -5.48 1.18 -8.54
CA LEU A 30 -5.76 1.54 -7.15
C LEU A 30 -5.85 0.25 -6.33
N ARG A 31 -4.93 0.04 -5.39
CA ARG A 31 -4.98 -1.11 -4.49
C ARG A 31 -5.98 -0.83 -3.37
N LYS A 32 -7.06 -1.59 -3.35
CA LYS A 32 -8.08 -1.50 -2.30
C LYS A 32 -7.56 -2.02 -0.96
N PRO A 33 -8.12 -1.55 0.17
CA PRO A 33 -7.80 -2.06 1.50
C PRO A 33 -8.08 -3.57 1.59
N ALA A 34 -7.04 -4.36 1.89
CA ALA A 34 -7.16 -5.82 1.90
C ALA A 34 -7.73 -6.37 3.21
N VAL A 35 -7.63 -5.61 4.31
CA VAL A 35 -7.97 -6.08 5.67
C VAL A 35 -9.00 -5.20 6.37
N ALA A 36 -9.65 -4.31 5.63
CA ALA A 36 -10.80 -3.54 6.11
C ALA A 36 -11.95 -4.48 6.52
N GLY A 37 -12.58 -4.22 7.65
CA GLY A 37 -13.61 -5.07 8.25
C GLY A 37 -13.07 -6.27 9.05
N THR A 38 -11.75 -6.52 9.02
CA THR A 38 -11.13 -7.60 9.80
C THR A 38 -10.08 -7.07 10.78
N PHE A 39 -9.16 -6.24 10.34
CA PHE A 39 -8.12 -5.67 11.20
C PHE A 39 -8.50 -4.31 11.76
N TYR A 40 -9.38 -3.59 11.08
CA TYR A 40 -9.95 -2.32 11.47
C TYR A 40 -11.34 -2.16 10.82
N PRO A 41 -12.23 -1.28 11.32
CA PRO A 41 -13.55 -1.08 10.72
C PRO A 41 -13.49 -0.72 9.23
N ALA A 42 -14.38 -1.32 8.44
CA ALA A 42 -14.49 -0.99 7.02
C ALA A 42 -15.27 0.32 6.80
N ASP A 43 -16.16 0.66 7.73
CA ASP A 43 -16.90 1.92 7.69
C ASP A 43 -15.98 3.09 8.10
N PRO A 44 -15.88 4.15 7.27
CA PRO A 44 -14.98 5.28 7.56
C PRO A 44 -15.35 6.06 8.84
N ALA A 45 -16.62 6.13 9.22
CA ALA A 45 -17.03 6.83 10.42
C ALA A 45 -16.68 6.03 11.68
N GLU A 46 -16.90 4.73 11.65
CA GLU A 46 -16.48 3.81 12.72
C GLU A 46 -14.96 3.81 12.88
N LEU A 47 -14.22 3.78 11.77
CA LEU A 47 -12.75 3.84 11.78
C LEU A 47 -12.24 5.14 12.41
N ARG A 48 -12.79 6.29 12.02
CA ARG A 48 -12.42 7.59 12.63
C ARG A 48 -12.70 7.60 14.12
N ASN A 49 -13.86 7.12 14.54
CA ASN A 49 -14.22 7.05 15.96
C ASN A 49 -13.24 6.16 16.73
N GLN A 50 -12.91 4.99 16.21
CA GLN A 50 -11.92 4.09 16.83
C GLN A 50 -10.54 4.74 16.94
N LEU A 51 -10.06 5.39 15.88
CA LEU A 51 -8.79 6.12 15.90
C LEU A 51 -8.79 7.24 16.94
N SER A 52 -9.86 8.06 17.00
CA SER A 52 -9.98 9.11 18.02
C SER A 52 -9.87 8.55 19.43
N LEU A 53 -10.60 7.46 19.71
CA LEU A 53 -10.53 6.82 21.02
C LEU A 53 -9.13 6.27 21.36
N LEU A 54 -8.40 5.75 20.36
CA LEU A 54 -7.03 5.27 20.54
C LEU A 54 -6.07 6.43 20.85
N PHE A 55 -6.16 7.52 20.11
CA PHE A 55 -5.33 8.71 20.35
C PHE A 55 -5.67 9.43 21.64
N ASP A 56 -6.94 9.46 22.04
CA ASP A 56 -7.36 10.06 23.34
C ASP A 56 -6.77 9.34 24.55
N LYS A 57 -6.51 8.03 24.44
CA LYS A 57 -5.88 7.24 25.50
C LYS A 57 -4.39 7.53 25.67
N VAL A 58 -3.70 7.85 24.60
CA VAL A 58 -2.25 7.98 24.55
C VAL A 58 -1.84 9.46 24.54
N LYS A 59 -2.18 10.21 25.53
CA LYS A 59 -1.79 11.63 25.63
C LYS A 59 -0.26 11.74 25.64
N PRO A 60 0.39 12.24 24.56
CA PRO A 60 1.82 12.44 24.58
C PRO A 60 2.14 13.58 25.55
N GLU A 61 3.03 13.36 26.50
CA GLU A 61 3.48 14.41 27.40
C GLU A 61 4.25 15.49 26.64
N LYS A 62 4.92 15.10 25.56
CA LYS A 62 5.69 15.97 24.67
C LYS A 62 5.80 15.34 23.28
N GLN A 63 5.66 16.15 22.26
CA GLN A 63 6.05 15.77 20.90
C GLN A 63 7.58 15.76 20.80
N GLU A 64 8.12 14.78 20.10
CA GLU A 64 9.56 14.69 19.89
C GLU A 64 9.94 15.39 18.58
N GLU A 65 10.97 16.21 18.64
CA GLU A 65 11.52 16.87 17.46
C GLU A 65 12.46 15.91 16.70
N ASN A 66 12.47 16.01 15.38
CA ASN A 66 13.40 15.27 14.51
C ASN A 66 13.28 13.73 14.58
N ILE A 67 12.08 13.19 14.68
CA ILE A 67 11.86 11.75 14.56
C ILE A 67 12.17 11.31 13.13
N ALA A 68 13.16 10.43 12.96
CA ALA A 68 13.54 9.89 11.66
C ALA A 68 12.74 8.63 11.30
N ALA A 69 12.27 7.88 12.28
CA ALA A 69 11.49 6.65 12.07
C ALA A 69 10.68 6.28 13.32
N ILE A 70 9.57 5.60 13.11
CA ILE A 70 8.80 4.93 14.17
C ILE A 70 8.67 3.44 13.84
N ILE A 71 8.67 2.61 14.88
CA ILE A 71 8.43 1.17 14.76
C ILE A 71 7.16 0.87 15.53
N VAL A 72 6.17 0.29 14.83
CA VAL A 72 4.84 0.03 15.39
C VAL A 72 4.42 -1.42 15.14
N PRO A 73 3.64 -2.03 16.03
CA PRO A 73 3.03 -3.32 15.77
C PRO A 73 1.99 -3.22 14.65
N HIS A 74 1.78 -4.31 13.91
CA HIS A 74 0.91 -4.37 12.73
C HIS A 74 -0.20 -5.44 12.83
N ALA A 75 -0.63 -5.80 14.03
CA ALA A 75 -1.82 -6.62 14.23
C ALA A 75 -3.11 -5.79 14.05
N GLY A 76 -4.27 -6.44 14.11
CA GLY A 76 -5.54 -5.72 14.11
C GLY A 76 -5.62 -4.70 15.25
N TYR A 77 -6.34 -3.61 15.02
CA TYR A 77 -6.38 -2.44 15.95
C TYR A 77 -6.83 -2.78 17.36
N VAL A 78 -7.67 -3.80 17.53
CA VAL A 78 -8.09 -4.29 18.85
C VAL A 78 -6.89 -4.75 19.69
N PHE A 79 -5.84 -5.29 19.06
CA PHE A 79 -4.68 -5.86 19.73
C PHE A 79 -3.50 -4.89 19.81
N SER A 80 -3.29 -4.10 18.80
CA SER A 80 -2.06 -3.30 18.66
C SER A 80 -2.29 -1.80 18.47
N GLY A 81 -3.54 -1.38 18.29
CA GLY A 81 -3.87 0.01 17.97
C GLY A 81 -3.40 1.02 19.02
N GLU A 82 -3.51 0.70 20.30
CA GLU A 82 -3.08 1.60 21.38
C GLU A 82 -1.57 1.81 21.40
N VAL A 83 -0.80 0.73 21.22
CA VAL A 83 0.67 0.81 21.12
C VAL A 83 1.08 1.56 19.86
N ALA A 84 0.44 1.30 18.72
CA ALA A 84 0.70 2.05 17.50
C ALA A 84 0.37 3.54 17.66
N ALA A 85 -0.80 3.87 18.23
CA ALA A 85 -1.20 5.24 18.50
C ALA A 85 -0.21 6.00 19.39
N SER A 86 0.40 5.32 20.39
CA SER A 86 1.42 5.94 21.25
C SER A 86 2.67 6.38 20.50
N ALA A 87 3.07 5.66 19.45
CA ALA A 87 4.19 6.05 18.60
C ALA A 87 3.79 7.17 17.62
N PHE A 88 2.65 7.05 16.95
CA PHE A 88 2.18 8.08 16.04
C PHE A 88 1.89 9.41 16.73
N ALA A 89 1.42 9.40 17.98
CA ALA A 89 1.16 10.59 18.77
C ALA A 89 2.44 11.40 19.11
N LYS A 90 3.63 10.83 18.91
CA LYS A 90 4.91 11.54 19.07
C LYS A 90 5.27 12.39 17.86
N LEU A 91 4.69 12.13 16.71
CA LEU A 91 4.94 12.91 15.49
C LEU A 91 4.30 14.29 15.60
N ASP A 92 5.04 15.32 15.16
CA ASP A 92 4.47 16.65 15.02
C ASP A 92 3.48 16.68 13.83
N PRO A 93 2.18 16.96 14.04
CA PRO A 93 1.21 17.03 12.97
C PRO A 93 1.43 18.22 12.02
N GLY A 94 2.23 19.22 12.42
CA GLY A 94 2.61 20.34 11.58
C GLY A 94 3.86 20.10 10.74
N GLN A 95 4.54 18.98 10.92
CA GLN A 95 5.75 18.67 10.16
C GLN A 95 5.40 18.22 8.74
N GLU A 96 6.00 18.85 7.75
CA GLU A 96 5.94 18.43 6.35
C GLU A 96 7.04 17.41 6.04
N TRP A 97 6.70 16.40 5.25
CA TRP A 97 7.59 15.31 4.86
C TRP A 97 7.67 15.23 3.34
N ASP A 98 8.86 15.31 2.78
CA ASP A 98 9.07 15.11 1.34
C ASP A 98 8.76 13.67 0.93
N HIS A 99 9.15 12.70 1.77
CA HIS A 99 8.96 11.26 1.51
C HIS A 99 8.69 10.52 2.81
N ILE A 100 7.73 9.59 2.74
CA ILE A 100 7.44 8.63 3.81
C ILE A 100 7.65 7.22 3.28
N PHE A 101 8.53 6.46 3.91
CA PHE A 101 8.77 5.06 3.58
C PHE A 101 8.00 4.16 4.55
N LEU A 102 7.07 3.37 4.02
CA LEU A 102 6.34 2.38 4.79
C LEU A 102 6.95 0.99 4.54
N ILE A 103 7.51 0.39 5.60
CA ILE A 103 8.20 -0.90 5.53
C ILE A 103 7.41 -1.92 6.34
N GLY A 104 7.07 -3.04 5.73
CA GLY A 104 6.36 -4.15 6.36
C GLY A 104 7.02 -5.49 6.08
N THR A 105 6.79 -6.46 6.97
CA THR A 105 7.28 -7.84 6.80
C THR A 105 6.38 -8.62 5.84
N SER A 106 6.97 -9.54 5.07
CA SER A 106 6.21 -10.53 4.30
C SER A 106 5.83 -11.72 5.20
N HIS A 107 4.52 -12.03 5.27
CA HIS A 107 4.01 -13.17 6.05
C HIS A 107 3.72 -14.41 5.20
N HIS A 108 3.64 -14.27 3.89
CA HIS A 108 3.17 -15.34 3.00
C HIS A 108 4.17 -15.73 1.93
N VAL A 109 5.13 -14.86 1.62
CA VAL A 109 6.11 -15.09 0.56
C VAL A 109 7.50 -14.89 1.13
N SER A 110 8.37 -15.88 0.93
CA SER A 110 9.79 -15.71 1.24
C SER A 110 10.42 -14.77 0.22
N LEU A 111 11.09 -13.74 0.69
CA LEU A 111 11.80 -12.75 -0.12
C LEU A 111 13.27 -12.73 0.29
N ASP A 112 14.16 -12.75 -0.70
CA ASP A 112 15.55 -12.39 -0.51
C ASP A 112 15.71 -10.92 -0.92
N GLY A 113 15.77 -10.02 0.07
CA GLY A 113 15.77 -8.58 -0.14
C GLY A 113 14.41 -7.93 0.12
N ALA A 114 14.02 -6.97 -0.71
CA ALA A 114 12.79 -6.19 -0.57
C ALA A 114 11.99 -6.14 -1.87
N SER A 115 10.67 -6.01 -1.74
CA SER A 115 9.77 -5.80 -2.87
C SER A 115 9.06 -4.46 -2.72
N VAL A 116 9.01 -3.67 -3.78
CA VAL A 116 8.34 -2.37 -3.82
C VAL A 116 7.09 -2.47 -4.71
N TYR A 117 5.96 -2.01 -4.18
CA TYR A 117 4.74 -1.94 -4.97
C TYR A 117 4.78 -0.70 -5.88
N THR A 118 4.82 -0.93 -7.20
CA THR A 118 4.92 0.12 -8.23
C THR A 118 3.70 0.20 -9.15
N ALA A 119 2.72 -0.71 -8.96
CA ALA A 119 1.59 -0.84 -9.89
C ALA A 119 0.51 0.25 -9.71
N GLY A 120 0.58 1.06 -8.66
CA GLY A 120 -0.37 2.14 -8.43
C GLY A 120 -0.34 2.69 -7.01
N ASP A 121 -1.44 3.31 -6.62
CA ASP A 121 -1.60 3.93 -5.31
C ASP A 121 -2.41 3.03 -4.36
N PHE A 122 -2.27 3.26 -3.05
CA PHE A 122 -3.07 2.59 -2.03
C PHE A 122 -4.31 3.42 -1.73
N GLN A 123 -5.45 2.77 -1.64
CA GLN A 123 -6.69 3.38 -1.13
C GLN A 123 -6.77 3.15 0.37
N THR A 124 -7.11 4.19 1.11
CA THR A 124 -7.43 4.17 2.54
C THR A 124 -8.88 4.56 2.76
#